data_97a529b40af29a17d60b628737731da9
#
_entry.id   97a529b40af29a17d60b628737731da9
#
_cell.length_a   1.000
_cell.length_b   1.000
_cell.length_c   1.000
_cell.angle_alpha   90.00
_cell.angle_beta   90.00
_cell.angle_gamma   90.00
#
_symmetry.space_group_name_H-M   'P 1'
#
loop_
_entity.id
_entity.type
_entity.pdbx_description
1 polymer ?
#
loop_
_entity_poly.entity_id
_entity_poly.type
_entity_poly.pdbx_seq_one_letter_code
_entity_poly.pdbx_strand_id
1 'polypeptide(L)'
;MQHIIEGFLNFQKEIFPQRKELFRSLASSQNPKALFISCSDSRLVPELVTQQEPGQLFVIRNAGNIVPSFGPEPGGVSATIEYAVVALGVTDIVICGHSNCGAMKAIATCQCLEPMPAVSHWLRYADAAKAVVEKKTWASETDKVNGMVQENVIAQLNNIKTHPSVAVGLRDHTLRLHGWFYDIETGDIQALDKNTKSFVSLSENPDVFYE
;
A
#
# COMPACT_ATOMS: atom_id res chain seq x y z
N MET A 1 -26.10 -8.04 3.20
CA MET A 1 -26.28 -7.35 1.89
C MET A 1 -27.18 -6.12 2.02
N GLN A 2 -28.31 -6.22 2.77
CA GLN A 2 -29.29 -5.13 2.93
C GLN A 2 -28.65 -3.78 3.38
N HIS A 3 -27.83 -3.81 4.42
CA HIS A 3 -27.14 -2.61 4.93
C HIS A 3 -26.21 -1.92 3.89
N ILE A 4 -25.63 -2.69 2.94
CA ILE A 4 -24.82 -2.11 1.86
C ILE A 4 -25.71 -1.38 0.86
N ILE A 5 -26.89 -1.98 0.55
CA ILE A 5 -27.88 -1.35 -0.33
C ILE A 5 -28.39 -0.05 0.29
N GLU A 6 -28.73 -0.08 1.57
CA GLU A 6 -29.16 1.10 2.33
C GLU A 6 -28.09 2.19 2.34
N GLY A 7 -26.82 1.82 2.54
CA GLY A 7 -25.67 2.72 2.45
C GLY A 7 -25.56 3.38 1.07
N PHE A 8 -25.70 2.60 -0.02
CA PHE A 8 -25.71 3.14 -1.38
C PHE A 8 -26.87 4.10 -1.63
N LEU A 9 -28.07 3.75 -1.21
CA LEU A 9 -29.25 4.61 -1.36
C LEU A 9 -29.08 5.93 -0.58
N ASN A 10 -28.55 5.86 0.63
CA ASN A 10 -28.23 7.04 1.41
C ASN A 10 -27.15 7.93 0.73
N PHE A 11 -26.09 7.30 0.20
CA PHE A 11 -25.07 8.01 -0.58
C PHE A 11 -25.72 8.74 -1.75
N GLN A 12 -26.54 8.06 -2.56
CA GLN A 12 -27.19 8.66 -3.73
C GLN A 12 -28.13 9.82 -3.39
N LYS A 13 -28.88 9.67 -2.28
CA LYS A 13 -29.91 10.64 -1.89
C LYS A 13 -29.36 11.84 -1.11
N GLU A 14 -28.44 11.59 -0.19
CA GLU A 14 -28.01 12.60 0.78
C GLU A 14 -26.58 13.14 0.50
N ILE A 15 -25.63 12.23 0.15
CA ILE A 15 -24.23 12.61 0.05
C ILE A 15 -23.87 13.12 -1.36
N PHE A 16 -24.28 12.37 -2.40
CA PHE A 16 -23.95 12.71 -3.79
C PHE A 16 -24.44 14.10 -4.21
N PRO A 17 -25.67 14.57 -3.85
CA PRO A 17 -26.11 15.92 -4.17
C PRO A 17 -25.22 17.02 -3.61
N GLN A 18 -24.67 16.83 -2.40
CA GLN A 18 -23.77 17.78 -1.74
C GLN A 18 -22.39 17.84 -2.41
N ARG A 19 -22.00 16.78 -3.13
CA ARG A 19 -20.71 16.64 -3.83
C ARG A 19 -20.86 16.61 -5.37
N LYS A 20 -22.01 17.03 -5.87
CA LYS A 20 -22.37 16.92 -7.30
C LYS A 20 -21.34 17.59 -8.22
N GLU A 21 -20.83 18.75 -7.86
CA GLU A 21 -19.85 19.48 -8.68
C GLU A 21 -18.49 18.73 -8.73
N LEU A 22 -18.05 18.15 -7.62
CA LEU A 22 -16.87 17.30 -7.58
C LEU A 22 -17.03 16.12 -8.55
N PHE A 23 -18.11 15.36 -8.43
CA PHE A 23 -18.33 14.18 -9.29
C PHE A 23 -18.54 14.57 -10.76
N ARG A 24 -19.13 15.72 -11.05
CA ARG A 24 -19.21 16.24 -12.43
C ARG A 24 -17.82 16.50 -13.00
N SER A 25 -16.93 17.11 -12.25
CA SER A 25 -15.54 17.36 -12.71
C SER A 25 -14.77 16.07 -12.93
N LEU A 26 -15.04 15.05 -12.13
CA LEU A 26 -14.39 13.73 -12.22
C LEU A 26 -15.01 12.80 -13.29
N ALA A 27 -16.19 13.12 -13.80
CA ALA A 27 -16.89 12.23 -14.74
C ALA A 27 -16.14 12.02 -16.06
N SER A 28 -15.32 12.98 -16.47
CA SER A 28 -14.58 12.95 -17.74
C SER A 28 -13.07 12.80 -17.59
N SER A 29 -12.52 13.00 -16.38
CA SER A 29 -11.07 12.97 -16.15
C SER A 29 -10.74 12.71 -14.70
N GLN A 30 -9.54 12.17 -14.45
CA GLN A 30 -8.92 12.05 -13.14
C GLN A 30 -7.47 12.52 -13.24
N ASN A 31 -6.94 13.04 -12.13
CA ASN A 31 -5.55 13.50 -12.08
C ASN A 31 -4.98 13.22 -10.67
N PRO A 32 -4.91 11.94 -10.26
CA PRO A 32 -4.32 11.56 -8.98
C PRO A 32 -2.85 11.94 -8.95
N LYS A 33 -2.38 12.40 -7.81
CA LYS A 33 -0.96 12.73 -7.61
C LYS A 33 -0.15 11.55 -7.11
N ALA A 34 -0.80 10.62 -6.43
CA ALA A 34 -0.14 9.47 -5.85
C ALA A 34 -0.83 8.16 -6.20
N LEU A 35 0.00 7.13 -6.42
CA LEU A 35 -0.40 5.72 -6.37
C LEU A 35 -0.22 5.23 -4.93
N PHE A 36 -1.30 4.74 -4.32
CA PHE A 36 -1.29 4.20 -2.97
C PHE A 36 -1.51 2.69 -3.00
N ILE A 37 -0.50 1.91 -2.56
CA ILE A 37 -0.52 0.45 -2.54
C ILE A 37 -0.64 -0.03 -1.11
N SER A 38 -1.75 -0.68 -0.76
CA SER A 38 -2.04 -1.10 0.61
C SER A 38 -2.67 -2.48 0.72
N CYS A 39 -2.81 -2.93 1.96
CA CYS A 39 -3.53 -4.16 2.24
C CYS A 39 -5.03 -4.03 1.93
N SER A 40 -5.66 -5.16 1.55
CA SER A 40 -7.12 -5.29 1.44
C SER A 40 -7.82 -5.34 2.79
N ASP A 41 -7.10 -5.27 3.90
CA ASP A 41 -7.65 -5.26 5.26
C ASP A 41 -8.70 -4.17 5.42
N SER A 42 -9.89 -4.54 5.87
CA SER A 42 -11.05 -3.63 5.94
C SER A 42 -10.88 -2.46 6.90
N ARG A 43 -9.89 -2.52 7.79
CA ARG A 43 -9.59 -1.48 8.79
C ARG A 43 -8.70 -0.37 8.21
N LEU A 44 -8.04 -0.58 7.08
CA LEU A 44 -7.22 0.41 6.39
C LEU A 44 -7.99 0.93 5.16
N VAL A 45 -8.37 2.20 5.20
CA VAL A 45 -9.04 2.91 4.10
C VAL A 45 -8.12 4.06 3.68
N PRO A 46 -7.41 3.97 2.55
CA PRO A 46 -6.40 4.95 2.13
C PRO A 46 -6.91 6.39 2.13
N GLU A 47 -8.07 6.62 1.54
CA GLU A 47 -8.67 7.96 1.44
C GLU A 47 -9.01 8.55 2.82
N LEU A 48 -9.44 7.67 3.76
CA LEU A 48 -9.77 8.11 5.12
C LEU A 48 -8.50 8.53 5.88
N VAL A 49 -7.45 7.71 5.87
CA VAL A 49 -6.23 7.98 6.65
C VAL A 49 -5.40 9.12 6.07
N THR A 50 -5.53 9.39 4.78
CA THR A 50 -4.84 10.50 4.10
C THR A 50 -5.72 11.73 3.91
N GLN A 51 -7.01 11.67 4.30
CA GLN A 51 -8.01 12.73 4.12
C GLN A 51 -8.10 13.21 2.66
N GLN A 52 -7.98 12.27 1.71
CA GLN A 52 -8.06 12.58 0.30
C GLN A 52 -9.50 12.42 -0.23
N GLU A 53 -9.89 13.31 -1.12
CA GLU A 53 -11.16 13.27 -1.83
C GLU A 53 -11.11 12.28 -3.02
N PRO A 54 -12.28 11.82 -3.51
CA PRO A 54 -12.34 11.02 -4.74
C PRO A 54 -11.56 11.67 -5.90
N GLY A 55 -10.76 10.84 -6.60
CA GLY A 55 -9.93 11.28 -7.72
C GLY A 55 -8.52 11.75 -7.36
N GLN A 56 -8.20 11.90 -6.07
CA GLN A 56 -6.88 12.36 -5.63
C GLN A 56 -5.86 11.25 -5.43
N LEU A 57 -6.32 10.03 -5.13
CA LEU A 57 -5.47 8.83 -5.05
C LEU A 57 -5.84 7.85 -6.16
N PHE A 58 -4.83 7.18 -6.70
CA PHE A 58 -4.99 5.96 -7.47
C PHE A 58 -4.59 4.79 -6.58
N VAL A 59 -5.48 3.81 -6.36
CA VAL A 59 -5.31 2.86 -5.25
C VAL A 59 -5.22 1.43 -5.76
N ILE A 60 -4.20 0.69 -5.28
CA ILE A 60 -4.09 -0.76 -5.37
C ILE A 60 -4.28 -1.35 -3.96
N ARG A 61 -5.17 -2.34 -3.82
CA ARG A 61 -5.32 -3.10 -2.59
C ARG A 61 -5.25 -4.59 -2.86
N ASN A 62 -4.41 -5.28 -2.09
CA ASN A 62 -4.27 -6.74 -2.16
C ASN A 62 -3.85 -7.31 -0.80
N ALA A 63 -3.86 -8.63 -0.63
CA ALA A 63 -3.43 -9.27 0.61
C ALA A 63 -1.96 -8.97 0.89
N GLY A 64 -1.68 -8.18 1.94
CA GLY A 64 -0.32 -7.87 2.39
C GLY A 64 0.40 -6.79 1.59
N ASN A 65 -0.28 -5.89 0.90
CA ASN A 65 0.33 -4.79 0.10
C ASN A 65 1.49 -5.25 -0.82
N ILE A 66 1.34 -6.41 -1.42
CA ILE A 66 2.36 -7.07 -2.23
C ILE A 66 2.51 -6.38 -3.60
N VAL A 67 3.76 -6.20 -4.01
CA VAL A 67 4.17 -5.80 -5.35
C VAL A 67 5.09 -6.88 -5.91
N PRO A 68 4.63 -7.70 -6.86
CA PRO A 68 5.54 -8.63 -7.55
C PRO A 68 6.66 -7.88 -8.27
N SER A 69 7.86 -8.45 -8.28
CA SER A 69 8.92 -7.95 -9.17
C SER A 69 8.45 -8.04 -10.62
N PHE A 70 8.86 -7.08 -11.45
CA PHE A 70 8.51 -7.10 -12.87
C PHE A 70 9.11 -8.35 -13.54
N GLY A 71 8.28 -9.06 -14.27
CA GLY A 71 8.65 -10.32 -14.93
C GLY A 71 8.04 -10.43 -16.34
N PRO A 72 8.34 -11.51 -17.07
CA PRO A 72 7.87 -11.68 -18.46
C PRO A 72 6.34 -11.79 -18.58
N GLU A 73 5.65 -12.16 -17.52
CA GLU A 73 4.19 -12.23 -17.46
C GLU A 73 3.68 -11.25 -16.38
N PRO A 74 3.56 -9.96 -16.71
CA PRO A 74 3.10 -8.95 -15.75
C PRO A 74 1.62 -9.18 -15.41
N GLY A 75 1.33 -9.20 -14.11
CA GLY A 75 -0.03 -9.31 -13.60
C GLY A 75 -0.73 -7.96 -13.44
N GLY A 76 -1.96 -7.97 -12.88
CA GLY A 76 -2.75 -6.77 -12.69
C GLY A 76 -2.09 -5.68 -11.85
N VAL A 77 -1.26 -6.04 -10.87
CA VAL A 77 -0.50 -5.06 -10.06
C VAL A 77 0.49 -4.30 -10.95
N SER A 78 1.28 -5.00 -11.77
CA SER A 78 2.26 -4.40 -12.67
C SER A 78 1.58 -3.51 -13.73
N ALA A 79 0.48 -3.97 -14.32
CA ALA A 79 -0.29 -3.18 -15.28
C ALA A 79 -0.86 -1.89 -14.66
N THR A 80 -1.34 -1.98 -13.42
CA THR A 80 -1.88 -0.82 -12.69
C THR A 80 -0.78 0.19 -12.33
N ILE A 81 0.41 -0.28 -11.94
CA ILE A 81 1.58 0.58 -11.69
C ILE A 81 1.97 1.32 -12.97
N GLU A 82 2.10 0.60 -14.09
CA GLU A 82 2.44 1.21 -15.38
C GLU A 82 1.41 2.27 -15.79
N TYR A 83 0.13 1.96 -15.66
CA TYR A 83 -0.95 2.90 -15.96
C TYR A 83 -0.87 4.16 -15.08
N ALA A 84 -0.65 4.00 -13.78
CA ALA A 84 -0.51 5.12 -12.85
C ALA A 84 0.66 6.05 -13.23
N VAL A 85 1.82 5.48 -13.52
CA VAL A 85 3.02 6.26 -13.83
C VAL A 85 2.98 6.86 -15.23
N VAL A 86 2.61 6.06 -16.25
CA VAL A 86 2.72 6.48 -17.67
C VAL A 86 1.49 7.22 -18.13
N ALA A 87 0.29 6.73 -17.82
CA ALA A 87 -0.95 7.32 -18.33
C ALA A 87 -1.49 8.44 -17.42
N LEU A 88 -1.40 8.27 -16.09
CA LEU A 88 -1.92 9.25 -15.14
C LEU A 88 -0.85 10.24 -14.66
N GLY A 89 0.44 9.94 -14.82
CA GLY A 89 1.53 10.83 -14.46
C GLY A 89 1.62 11.07 -12.94
N VAL A 90 1.38 10.04 -12.12
CA VAL A 90 1.56 10.17 -10.66
C VAL A 90 3.02 10.49 -10.34
N THR A 91 3.24 11.35 -9.36
CA THR A 91 4.58 11.78 -8.94
C THR A 91 5.07 11.08 -7.67
N ASP A 92 4.18 10.37 -7.01
CA ASP A 92 4.47 9.69 -5.74
C ASP A 92 3.86 8.29 -5.73
N ILE A 93 4.60 7.31 -5.21
CA ILE A 93 4.10 5.97 -4.93
C ILE A 93 4.29 5.67 -3.45
N VAL A 94 3.20 5.35 -2.77
CA VAL A 94 3.21 4.96 -1.36
C VAL A 94 2.96 3.46 -1.26
N ILE A 95 3.84 2.73 -0.60
CA ILE A 95 3.61 1.34 -0.17
C ILE A 95 3.33 1.34 1.33
N CYS A 96 2.10 1.05 1.71
CA CYS A 96 1.62 1.14 3.08
C CYS A 96 1.27 -0.23 3.66
N GLY A 97 2.07 -0.67 4.63
CA GLY A 97 1.72 -1.78 5.53
C GLY A 97 0.94 -1.29 6.74
N HIS A 98 0.41 -2.21 7.54
CA HIS A 98 -0.34 -1.84 8.76
C HIS A 98 -0.12 -2.81 9.89
N SER A 99 -0.25 -2.35 11.14
CA SER A 99 -0.13 -3.18 12.33
C SER A 99 -1.14 -4.34 12.31
N ASN A 100 -0.74 -5.47 12.90
CA ASN A 100 -1.56 -6.68 12.99
C ASN A 100 -2.14 -7.16 11.63
N CYS A 101 -1.33 -7.06 10.55
CA CYS A 101 -1.70 -7.54 9.24
C CYS A 101 -1.81 -9.08 9.22
N GLY A 102 -2.99 -9.61 8.86
CA GLY A 102 -3.24 -11.05 8.84
C GLY A 102 -2.31 -11.81 7.87
N ALA A 103 -2.00 -11.24 6.72
CA ALA A 103 -1.09 -11.83 5.74
C ALA A 103 0.35 -11.92 6.29
N MET A 104 0.83 -10.85 6.90
CA MET A 104 2.18 -10.81 7.51
C MET A 104 2.26 -11.66 8.77
N LYS A 105 1.18 -11.74 9.55
CA LYS A 105 1.09 -12.66 10.69
C LYS A 105 1.22 -14.11 10.25
N ALA A 106 0.52 -14.50 9.18
CA ALA A 106 0.61 -15.87 8.64
C ALA A 106 2.06 -16.25 8.28
N ILE A 107 2.84 -15.34 7.71
CA ILE A 107 4.25 -15.55 7.40
C ILE A 107 5.09 -15.59 8.69
N ALA A 108 4.96 -14.60 9.56
CA ALA A 108 5.79 -14.44 10.75
C ALA A 108 5.64 -15.61 11.75
N THR A 109 4.44 -16.20 11.84
CA THR A 109 4.11 -17.31 12.74
C THR A 109 4.11 -18.68 12.06
N CYS A 110 4.52 -18.75 10.78
CA CYS A 110 4.54 -19.98 9.99
C CYS A 110 3.18 -20.72 9.98
N GLN A 111 2.09 -19.98 9.82
CA GLN A 111 0.75 -20.59 9.74
C GLN A 111 0.65 -21.53 8.53
N CYS A 112 -0.05 -22.65 8.72
CA CYS A 112 -0.35 -23.55 7.60
C CYS A 112 -1.31 -22.86 6.62
N LEU A 113 -0.86 -22.66 5.40
CA LEU A 113 -1.65 -22.06 4.31
C LEU A 113 -2.11 -23.10 3.28
N GLU A 114 -2.01 -24.40 3.59
CA GLU A 114 -2.44 -25.49 2.70
C GLU A 114 -3.90 -25.34 2.23
N PRO A 115 -4.86 -24.90 3.08
CA PRO A 115 -6.23 -24.66 2.63
C PRO A 115 -6.40 -23.44 1.73
N MET A 116 -5.36 -22.62 1.57
CA MET A 116 -5.38 -21.36 0.82
C MET A 116 -4.21 -21.29 -0.17
N PRO A 117 -4.16 -22.16 -1.20
CA PRO A 117 -2.99 -22.28 -2.09
C PRO A 117 -2.70 -20.99 -2.88
N ALA A 118 -3.72 -20.22 -3.27
CA ALA A 118 -3.54 -18.93 -3.93
C ALA A 118 -2.88 -17.90 -3.01
N VAL A 119 -3.28 -17.84 -1.73
CA VAL A 119 -2.66 -16.97 -0.73
C VAL A 119 -1.22 -17.42 -0.47
N SER A 120 -1.00 -18.72 -0.30
CA SER A 120 0.35 -19.28 -0.09
C SER A 120 1.29 -18.90 -1.23
N HIS A 121 0.85 -19.06 -2.48
CA HIS A 121 1.64 -18.66 -3.65
C HIS A 121 1.89 -17.15 -3.69
N TRP A 122 0.87 -16.35 -3.43
CA TRP A 122 0.94 -14.90 -3.43
C TRP A 122 1.92 -14.34 -2.41
N LEU A 123 1.91 -14.86 -1.20
CA LEU A 123 2.76 -14.38 -0.11
C LEU A 123 4.25 -14.70 -0.29
N ARG A 124 4.63 -15.54 -1.26
CA ARG A 124 6.04 -15.79 -1.62
C ARG A 124 6.78 -14.54 -2.10
N TYR A 125 6.08 -13.54 -2.60
CA TYR A 125 6.68 -12.24 -2.91
C TYR A 125 7.18 -11.48 -1.68
N ALA A 126 6.90 -11.98 -0.47
CA ALA A 126 7.45 -11.49 0.80
C ALA A 126 8.56 -12.40 1.38
N ASP A 127 9.04 -13.42 0.65
CA ASP A 127 10.06 -14.35 1.14
C ASP A 127 11.37 -13.65 1.53
N ALA A 128 11.74 -12.57 0.84
CA ALA A 128 12.90 -11.75 1.21
C ALA A 128 12.73 -11.10 2.59
N ALA A 129 11.57 -10.53 2.87
CA ALA A 129 11.25 -9.96 4.17
C ALA A 129 11.22 -11.03 5.27
N LYS A 130 10.61 -12.20 4.99
CA LYS A 130 10.62 -13.35 5.89
C LYS A 130 12.04 -13.75 6.30
N ALA A 131 12.94 -13.90 5.34
CA ALA A 131 14.32 -14.29 5.58
C ALA A 131 15.06 -13.30 6.51
N VAL A 132 14.78 -12.01 6.40
CA VAL A 132 15.33 -10.98 7.30
C VAL A 132 14.76 -11.11 8.71
N VAL A 133 13.44 -11.25 8.85
CA VAL A 133 12.73 -11.34 10.13
C VAL A 133 13.16 -12.58 10.93
N GLU A 134 13.41 -13.71 10.25
CA GLU A 134 13.87 -14.95 10.87
C GLU A 134 15.29 -14.87 11.46
N LYS A 135 16.09 -13.88 11.08
CA LYS A 135 17.44 -13.64 11.64
C LYS A 135 17.45 -12.73 12.85
N LYS A 136 16.33 -12.10 13.18
CA LYS A 136 16.21 -11.17 14.30
C LYS A 136 15.55 -11.85 15.51
N THR A 137 15.91 -11.39 16.71
CA THR A 137 15.21 -11.77 17.95
C THR A 137 14.15 -10.72 18.24
N TRP A 138 12.97 -11.15 18.64
CA TRP A 138 11.81 -10.30 18.87
C TRP A 138 11.37 -10.40 20.33
N ALA A 139 10.96 -9.28 20.93
CA ALA A 139 10.51 -9.26 22.33
C ALA A 139 9.14 -9.93 22.50
N SER A 140 8.28 -9.85 21.48
CA SER A 140 6.94 -10.46 21.47
C SER A 140 6.55 -10.94 20.07
N GLU A 141 5.45 -11.73 19.98
CA GLU A 141 4.86 -12.08 18.68
C GLU A 141 4.36 -10.83 17.94
N THR A 142 3.78 -9.88 18.65
CA THR A 142 3.32 -8.61 18.07
C THR A 142 4.47 -7.84 17.43
N ASP A 143 5.62 -7.74 18.13
CA ASP A 143 6.80 -7.08 17.56
C ASP A 143 7.32 -7.82 16.33
N LYS A 144 7.30 -9.14 16.34
CA LYS A 144 7.69 -9.96 15.19
C LYS A 144 6.76 -9.72 14.00
N VAL A 145 5.45 -9.65 14.23
CA VAL A 145 4.46 -9.38 13.17
C VAL A 145 4.64 -7.97 12.62
N ASN A 146 4.78 -6.96 13.46
CA ASN A 146 5.01 -5.59 13.02
C ASN A 146 6.36 -5.45 12.28
N GLY A 147 7.40 -6.12 12.77
CA GLY A 147 8.68 -6.22 12.07
C GLY A 147 8.54 -6.89 10.70
N MET A 148 7.71 -7.93 10.58
CA MET A 148 7.40 -8.56 9.29
C MET A 148 6.68 -7.60 8.34
N VAL A 149 5.76 -6.76 8.83
CA VAL A 149 5.11 -5.73 8.03
C VAL A 149 6.12 -4.71 7.52
N GLN A 150 6.99 -4.19 8.39
CA GLN A 150 8.00 -3.19 8.03
C GLN A 150 9.00 -3.75 7.01
N GLU A 151 9.54 -4.95 7.22
CA GLU A 151 10.45 -5.62 6.26
C GLU A 151 9.74 -5.92 4.94
N ASN A 152 8.43 -6.26 4.98
CA ASN A 152 7.65 -6.43 3.77
C ASN A 152 7.52 -5.11 2.99
N VAL A 153 7.25 -3.98 3.64
CA VAL A 153 7.25 -2.67 2.97
C VAL A 153 8.57 -2.42 2.26
N ILE A 154 9.70 -2.68 2.93
CA ILE A 154 11.04 -2.54 2.32
C ILE A 154 11.22 -3.48 1.11
N ALA A 155 10.80 -4.74 1.24
CA ALA A 155 10.89 -5.70 0.14
C ALA A 155 10.05 -5.26 -1.08
N GLN A 156 8.84 -4.77 -0.85
CA GLN A 156 7.97 -4.30 -1.93
C GLN A 156 8.48 -3.00 -2.57
N LEU A 157 9.13 -2.11 -1.81
CA LEU A 157 9.84 -0.95 -2.36
C LEU A 157 10.99 -1.37 -3.29
N ASN A 158 11.69 -2.47 -2.97
CA ASN A 158 12.71 -3.01 -3.87
C ASN A 158 12.09 -3.66 -5.12
N ASN A 159 11.00 -4.39 -4.95
CA ASN A 159 10.29 -5.02 -6.06
C ASN A 159 9.74 -3.99 -7.06
N ILE A 160 9.14 -2.90 -6.59
CA ILE A 160 8.54 -1.89 -7.47
C ILE A 160 9.59 -1.20 -8.36
N LYS A 161 10.83 -1.05 -7.90
CA LYS A 161 11.92 -0.48 -8.68
C LYS A 161 12.30 -1.31 -9.91
N THR A 162 11.90 -2.59 -9.94
CA THR A 162 12.12 -3.47 -11.10
C THR A 162 11.18 -3.16 -12.26
N HIS A 163 10.10 -2.38 -12.02
CA HIS A 163 9.14 -2.00 -13.05
C HIS A 163 9.75 -0.92 -13.96
N PRO A 164 9.76 -1.09 -15.29
CA PRO A 164 10.43 -0.17 -16.21
C PRO A 164 9.96 1.29 -16.07
N SER A 165 8.66 1.52 -15.96
CA SER A 165 8.10 2.86 -15.79
C SER A 165 8.58 3.54 -14.51
N VAL A 166 8.66 2.79 -13.41
CA VAL A 166 9.16 3.30 -12.12
C VAL A 166 10.65 3.57 -12.20
N ALA A 167 11.44 2.65 -12.77
CA ALA A 167 12.88 2.83 -12.92
C ALA A 167 13.24 4.10 -13.72
N VAL A 168 12.48 4.39 -14.78
CA VAL A 168 12.63 5.64 -15.57
C VAL A 168 12.26 6.86 -14.72
N GLY A 169 11.10 6.83 -14.05
CA GLY A 169 10.64 7.96 -13.22
C GLY A 169 11.60 8.31 -12.08
N LEU A 170 12.19 7.31 -11.43
CA LEU A 170 13.20 7.51 -10.39
C LEU A 170 14.50 8.12 -10.94
N ARG A 171 15.01 7.56 -12.07
CA ARG A 171 16.21 8.09 -12.72
C ARG A 171 16.04 9.54 -13.16
N ASP A 172 14.87 9.89 -13.68
CA ASP A 172 14.58 11.22 -14.22
C ASP A 172 14.08 12.19 -13.12
N HIS A 173 14.04 11.75 -11.86
CA HIS A 173 13.56 12.50 -10.68
C HIS A 173 12.13 13.04 -10.83
N THR A 174 11.28 12.34 -11.57
CA THR A 174 9.86 12.65 -11.74
C THR A 174 8.94 11.83 -10.83
N LEU A 175 9.50 10.85 -10.13
CA LEU A 175 8.78 9.94 -9.24
C LEU A 175 9.51 9.79 -7.90
N ARG A 176 8.75 9.71 -6.81
CA ARG A 176 9.26 9.44 -5.46
C ARG A 176 8.60 8.20 -4.89
N LEU A 177 9.33 7.45 -4.07
CA LEU A 177 8.84 6.27 -3.36
C LEU A 177 8.76 6.54 -1.86
N HIS A 178 7.65 6.12 -1.27
CA HIS A 178 7.38 6.22 0.16
C HIS A 178 7.04 4.85 0.73
N GLY A 179 7.67 4.46 1.83
CA GLY A 179 7.34 3.25 2.58
C GLY A 179 6.69 3.63 3.90
N TRP A 180 5.44 3.24 4.12
CA TRP A 180 4.69 3.59 5.31
C TRP A 180 4.27 2.37 6.11
N PHE A 181 4.23 2.54 7.42
CA PHE A 181 3.63 1.62 8.38
C PHE A 181 2.55 2.37 9.15
N TYR A 182 1.31 1.94 9.00
CA TYR A 182 0.15 2.51 9.69
C TYR A 182 -0.18 1.69 10.93
N ASP A 183 -0.16 2.30 12.09
CA ASP A 183 -0.64 1.68 13.33
C ASP A 183 -2.14 1.92 13.48
N ILE A 184 -2.91 0.83 13.39
CA ILE A 184 -4.39 0.89 13.44
C ILE A 184 -4.88 1.34 14.83
N GLU A 185 -4.16 1.01 15.91
CA GLU A 185 -4.58 1.29 17.27
C GLU A 185 -4.39 2.78 17.63
N THR A 186 -3.27 3.34 17.23
CA THR A 186 -2.90 4.73 17.57
C THR A 186 -3.24 5.74 16.49
N GLY A 187 -3.42 5.29 15.24
CA GLY A 187 -3.58 6.15 14.09
C GLY A 187 -2.26 6.76 13.58
N ASP A 188 -1.11 6.40 14.19
CA ASP A 188 0.20 6.90 13.76
C ASP A 188 0.63 6.28 12.44
N ILE A 189 1.30 7.09 11.63
CA ILE A 189 1.98 6.63 10.40
C ILE A 189 3.47 6.86 10.59
N GLN A 190 4.22 5.77 10.46
CA GLN A 190 5.67 5.81 10.41
C GLN A 190 6.12 5.69 8.96
N ALA A 191 7.03 6.54 8.55
CA ALA A 191 7.63 6.52 7.23
C ALA A 191 9.08 6.03 7.27
N LEU A 192 9.46 5.26 6.24
CA LEU A 192 10.82 4.77 6.10
C LEU A 192 11.75 5.89 5.63
N ASP A 193 12.67 6.27 6.48
CA ASP A 193 13.71 7.26 6.17
C ASP A 193 14.83 6.64 5.32
N LYS A 194 15.16 7.28 4.21
CA LYS A 194 16.19 6.79 3.27
C LYS A 194 17.60 6.78 3.85
N ASN A 195 17.89 7.67 4.82
CA ASN A 195 19.24 7.84 5.36
C ASN A 195 19.48 6.85 6.51
N THR A 196 18.54 6.78 7.44
CA THR A 196 18.64 5.90 8.62
C THR A 196 18.20 4.47 8.37
N LYS A 197 17.43 4.25 7.28
CA LYS A 197 16.78 2.95 6.96
C LYS A 197 15.87 2.44 8.07
N SER A 198 15.33 3.36 8.86
CA SER A 198 14.40 3.08 9.95
C SER A 198 13.07 3.78 9.72
N PHE A 199 12.01 3.24 10.33
CA PHE A 199 10.70 3.86 10.33
C PHE A 199 10.65 4.93 11.42
N VAL A 200 10.27 6.16 11.06
CA VAL A 200 10.15 7.32 11.95
C VAL A 200 8.73 7.88 11.86
N SER A 201 8.21 8.44 12.95
CA SER A 201 6.87 9.04 12.94
C SER A 201 6.76 10.14 11.88
N LEU A 202 5.79 10.04 11.00
CA LEU A 202 5.55 11.02 9.94
C LEU A 202 5.06 12.36 10.52
N SER A 203 4.37 12.35 11.65
CA SER A 203 3.94 13.57 12.34
C SER A 203 5.10 14.41 12.86
N GLU A 204 6.22 13.77 13.22
CA GLU A 204 7.45 14.43 13.67
C GLU A 204 8.41 14.73 12.51
N ASN A 205 8.28 14.01 11.40
CA ASN A 205 9.19 14.06 10.24
C ASN A 205 8.39 14.13 8.92
N PRO A 206 7.62 15.21 8.66
CA PRO A 206 6.67 15.27 7.54
C PRO A 206 7.33 15.24 6.15
N ASP A 207 8.61 15.57 6.04
CA ASP A 207 9.36 15.63 4.78
C ASP A 207 10.11 14.32 4.47
N VAL A 208 9.94 13.28 5.29
CA VAL A 208 10.67 12.02 5.09
C VAL A 208 10.11 11.21 3.91
N PHE A 209 11.01 10.70 3.07
CA PHE A 209 10.67 9.77 1.99
C PHE A 209 11.81 8.78 1.77
N TYR A 210 11.52 7.69 1.06
CA TYR A 210 12.50 6.63 0.84
C TYR A 210 13.42 6.90 -0.37
N GLU A 211 12.86 7.29 -1.52
CA GLU A 211 13.64 7.53 -2.75
C GLU A 211 12.88 8.43 -3.73
#